data_1a99ef4451e8869707b9e2943f0b9684
#
_entry.id   1a99ef4451e8869707b9e2943f0b9684
#
_cell.length_a   1.000
_cell.length_b   1.000
_cell.length_c   1.000
_cell.angle_alpha   90.00
_cell.angle_beta   90.00
_cell.angle_gamma   90.00
#
_symmetry.space_group_name_H-M   'P 1'
#
loop_
_entity.id
_entity.type
_entity.pdbx_description
1 polymer ?
#
loop_
_entity_poly.entity_id
_entity_poly.type
_entity_poly.pdbx_seq_one_letter_code
_entity_poly.pdbx_strand_id
1 'polypeptide(L)'
;MVLVDHGSRKAESNAMLERFVEDYKERTGEALVEPAHMELAQPSISDAFAKCAQQGADTVVLSPFFLSPGRHWQEDLPALASDAASSLGVEWRLAHPLGTHPQLADVLFERAHDALSDLPASDAPAAAQGGTAVSSS
;
A
#
# COMPACT_ATOMS: atom_id res chain seq x y z
N MET A 1 10.82 5.45 -5.28
CA MET A 1 9.37 5.38 -5.02
C MET A 1 9.12 5.44 -3.52
N VAL A 2 8.06 6.09 -3.11
CA VAL A 2 7.59 6.06 -1.72
C VAL A 2 6.24 5.35 -1.69
N LEU A 3 6.14 4.25 -0.93
CA LEU A 3 4.87 3.59 -0.64
C LEU A 3 4.29 4.18 0.63
N VAL A 4 3.04 4.63 0.57
CA VAL A 4 2.41 5.30 1.70
C VAL A 4 1.08 4.67 2.07
N ASP A 5 0.88 4.39 3.35
CA ASP A 5 -0.40 4.00 3.92
C ASP A 5 -0.94 5.10 4.84
N HIS A 6 -2.11 4.87 5.44
CA HIS A 6 -2.68 5.84 6.37
C HIS A 6 -1.84 6.02 7.64
N GLY A 7 -1.17 4.97 8.08
CA GLY A 7 -0.53 4.93 9.37
C GLY A 7 -1.48 4.45 10.47
N SER A 8 -0.92 3.94 11.52
CA SER A 8 -1.65 3.37 12.66
C SER A 8 -0.89 3.63 13.95
N ARG A 9 -1.61 3.64 15.06
CA ARG A 9 -1.01 3.64 16.39
C ARG A 9 -0.48 2.26 16.78
N LYS A 10 -0.86 1.22 16.05
CA LYS A 10 -0.40 -0.15 16.29
C LYS A 10 0.86 -0.42 15.49
N ALA A 11 1.94 -0.73 16.18
CA ALA A 11 3.23 -1.01 15.55
C ALA A 11 3.17 -2.16 14.54
N GLU A 12 2.37 -3.18 14.81
CA GLU A 12 2.20 -4.32 13.91
C GLU A 12 1.63 -3.92 12.56
N SER A 13 0.66 -2.99 12.57
CA SER A 13 0.05 -2.49 11.33
C SER A 13 1.06 -1.71 10.49
N ASN A 14 1.88 -0.90 11.14
CA ASN A 14 2.92 -0.12 10.45
C ASN A 14 4.01 -1.03 9.89
N ALA A 15 4.40 -2.05 10.64
CA ALA A 15 5.42 -3.02 10.21
C ALA A 15 4.99 -3.81 8.97
N MET A 16 3.69 -3.97 8.73
CA MET A 16 3.19 -4.64 7.53
C MET A 16 3.65 -3.92 6.26
N LEU A 17 3.60 -2.60 6.25
CA LEU A 17 4.05 -1.82 5.09
C LEU A 17 5.55 -2.00 4.86
N GLU A 18 6.34 -2.02 5.91
CA GLU A 18 7.79 -2.22 5.82
C GLU A 18 8.12 -3.58 5.20
N ARG A 19 7.42 -4.63 5.64
CA ARG A 19 7.59 -5.97 5.07
C ARG A 19 7.19 -6.00 3.60
N PHE A 20 6.11 -5.31 3.26
CA PHE A 20 5.67 -5.22 1.87
C PHE A 20 6.70 -4.50 0.99
N VAL A 21 7.32 -3.45 1.49
CA VAL A 21 8.38 -2.73 0.77
C VAL A 21 9.55 -3.67 0.46
N GLU A 22 9.98 -4.47 1.42
CA GLU A 22 11.06 -5.44 1.20
C GLU A 22 10.68 -6.50 0.16
N ASP A 23 9.47 -7.04 0.25
CA ASP A 23 8.96 -7.99 -0.74
C ASP A 23 8.87 -7.36 -2.15
N TYR A 24 8.44 -6.11 -2.22
CA TYR A 24 8.38 -5.36 -3.47
C TYR A 24 9.77 -5.22 -4.11
N LYS A 25 10.76 -4.83 -3.31
CA LYS A 25 12.14 -4.71 -3.79
C LYS A 25 12.67 -6.03 -4.35
N GLU A 26 12.42 -7.13 -3.64
CA GLU A 26 12.82 -8.46 -4.10
C GLU A 26 12.19 -8.84 -5.42
N ARG A 27 10.88 -8.62 -5.53
CA ARG A 27 10.11 -9.04 -6.71
C ARG A 27 10.38 -8.20 -7.94
N THR A 28 10.62 -6.91 -7.78
CA THR A 28 10.76 -5.98 -8.90
C THR A 28 12.19 -5.64 -9.25
N GLY A 29 13.14 -5.88 -8.34
CA GLY A 29 14.51 -5.44 -8.50
C GLY A 29 14.72 -3.94 -8.25
N GLU A 30 13.67 -3.23 -7.85
CA GLU A 30 13.76 -1.80 -7.52
C GLU A 30 14.43 -1.61 -6.18
N ALA A 31 15.58 -0.95 -6.14
CA ALA A 31 16.34 -0.74 -4.91
C ALA A 31 15.85 0.46 -4.11
N LEU A 32 15.40 1.51 -4.79
CA LEU A 32 15.05 2.79 -4.16
C LEU A 32 13.54 2.86 -3.89
N VAL A 33 13.11 2.20 -2.84
CA VAL A 33 11.72 2.18 -2.39
C VAL A 33 11.70 2.38 -0.88
N GLU A 34 10.96 3.40 -0.42
CA GLU A 34 10.87 3.74 0.99
C GLU A 34 9.42 3.71 1.47
N PRO A 35 9.17 3.17 2.67
CA PRO A 35 7.83 3.24 3.26
C PRO A 35 7.57 4.61 3.89
N ALA A 36 6.31 5.00 3.93
CA ALA A 36 5.86 6.18 4.64
C ALA A 36 4.46 5.97 5.20
N HIS A 37 4.18 6.65 6.30
CA HIS A 37 2.85 6.71 6.87
C HIS A 37 2.33 8.15 6.74
N MET A 38 1.09 8.30 6.30
CA MET A 38 0.51 9.63 6.11
C MET A 38 0.41 10.37 7.44
N GLU A 39 0.06 9.66 8.52
CA GLU A 39 -0.07 10.20 9.87
C GLU A 39 0.13 9.10 10.91
N LEU A 40 0.17 9.46 12.17
CA LEU A 40 0.19 8.57 13.36
C LEU A 40 1.47 7.76 13.57
N ALA A 41 2.36 7.68 12.62
CA ALA A 41 3.59 6.89 12.76
C ALA A 41 4.70 7.45 11.87
N GLN A 42 5.93 7.10 12.23
CA GLN A 42 7.12 7.37 11.43
C GLN A 42 7.50 6.12 10.64
N PRO A 43 8.17 6.26 9.48
CA PRO A 43 8.55 7.52 8.85
C PRO A 43 7.37 8.24 8.18
N SER A 44 7.45 9.57 8.16
CA SER A 44 6.48 10.42 7.45
C SER A 44 6.79 10.45 5.94
N ILE A 45 5.88 11.04 5.16
CA ILE A 45 6.13 11.28 3.74
C ILE A 45 7.38 12.15 3.56
N SER A 46 7.54 13.18 4.37
CA SER A 46 8.72 14.05 4.31
C SER A 46 10.01 13.29 4.58
N ASP A 47 10.02 12.41 5.58
CA ASP A 47 11.18 11.57 5.88
C ASP A 47 11.54 10.65 4.71
N ALA A 48 10.54 10.02 4.11
CA ALA A 48 10.75 9.11 2.99
C ALA A 48 11.25 9.84 1.74
N PHE A 49 10.71 11.02 1.44
CA PHE A 49 11.20 11.85 0.35
C PHE A 49 12.65 12.24 0.55
N ALA A 50 13.01 12.62 1.77
CA ALA A 50 14.40 12.99 2.11
C ALA A 50 15.35 11.80 1.89
N LYS A 51 14.94 10.59 2.28
CA LYS A 51 15.75 9.39 2.02
C LYS A 51 15.93 9.12 0.54
N CYS A 52 14.89 9.28 -0.25
CA CYS A 52 14.97 9.12 -1.71
C CYS A 52 15.93 10.15 -2.31
N ALA A 53 15.84 11.41 -1.90
CA ALA A 53 16.72 12.46 -2.38
C ALA A 53 18.17 12.22 -2.01
N GLN A 54 18.44 11.76 -0.79
CA GLN A 54 19.78 11.41 -0.33
C GLN A 54 20.41 10.29 -1.15
N GLN A 55 19.60 9.40 -1.68
CA GLN A 55 20.03 8.29 -2.53
C GLN A 55 20.10 8.67 -4.02
N GLY A 56 19.93 9.95 -4.35
CA GLY A 56 20.09 10.46 -5.69
C GLY A 56 18.84 10.54 -6.55
N ALA A 57 17.66 10.43 -5.96
CA ALA A 57 16.42 10.53 -6.72
C ALA A 57 16.15 11.98 -7.17
N ASP A 58 15.86 12.18 -8.44
CA ASP A 58 15.43 13.45 -9.01
C ASP A 58 13.91 13.59 -9.00
N THR A 59 13.22 12.47 -9.11
CA THR A 59 11.77 12.38 -9.14
C THR A 59 11.33 11.29 -8.18
N VAL A 60 10.34 11.57 -7.36
CA VAL A 60 9.75 10.62 -6.43
C VAL A 60 8.32 10.29 -6.87
N VAL A 61 8.04 9.01 -7.03
CA VAL A 61 6.66 8.55 -7.23
C VAL A 61 6.08 8.21 -5.87
N LEU A 62 5.01 8.91 -5.48
CA LEU A 62 4.25 8.61 -4.26
C LEU A 62 3.14 7.64 -4.62
N SER A 63 3.21 6.45 -4.07
CA SER A 63 2.33 5.34 -4.42
C SER A 63 1.45 4.98 -3.22
N PRO A 64 0.14 5.27 -3.28
CA PRO A 64 -0.77 4.98 -2.17
C PRO A 64 -1.03 3.49 -2.02
N PHE A 65 -0.82 2.99 -0.81
CA PHE A 65 -1.18 1.63 -0.43
C PHE A 65 -2.59 1.64 0.18
N PHE A 66 -3.56 2.04 -0.65
CA PHE A 66 -4.96 2.19 -0.29
C PHE A 66 -5.84 1.33 -1.20
N LEU A 67 -6.92 0.79 -0.66
CA LEU A 67 -7.89 0.08 -1.48
C LEU A 67 -8.85 1.02 -2.20
N SER A 68 -9.19 2.14 -1.59
CA SER A 68 -10.07 3.12 -2.24
C SER A 68 -9.36 4.48 -2.33
N PRO A 69 -9.67 5.26 -3.38
CA PRO A 69 -9.03 6.56 -3.56
C PRO A 69 -9.38 7.57 -2.46
N GLY A 70 -10.64 7.72 -2.10
CA GLY A 70 -11.07 8.61 -1.04
C GLY A 70 -10.52 10.04 -1.12
N ARG A 71 -10.83 10.84 -0.09
CA ARG A 71 -10.39 12.23 0.00
C ARG A 71 -8.87 12.35 0.21
N HIS A 72 -8.26 11.41 0.94
CA HIS A 72 -6.83 11.45 1.21
C HIS A 72 -5.99 11.42 -0.06
N TRP A 73 -6.40 10.63 -1.05
CA TRP A 73 -5.69 10.58 -2.32
C TRP A 73 -5.82 11.88 -3.11
N GLN A 74 -6.99 12.51 -3.08
CA GLN A 74 -7.28 13.68 -3.91
C GLN A 74 -6.77 15.00 -3.32
N GLU A 75 -6.74 15.11 -2.01
CA GLU A 75 -6.44 16.38 -1.33
C GLU A 75 -5.18 16.33 -0.49
N ASP A 76 -5.09 15.36 0.43
CA ASP A 76 -4.03 15.33 1.44
C ASP A 76 -2.68 14.88 0.88
N LEU A 77 -2.66 13.83 0.07
CA LEU A 77 -1.40 13.33 -0.47
C LEU A 77 -0.70 14.33 -1.39
N PRO A 78 -1.41 15.00 -2.33
CA PRO A 78 -0.76 16.03 -3.14
C PRO A 78 -0.15 17.15 -2.32
N ALA A 79 -0.83 17.60 -1.26
CA ALA A 79 -0.32 18.67 -0.41
C ALA A 79 0.94 18.22 0.35
N LEU A 80 0.93 17.04 0.93
CA LEU A 80 2.09 16.48 1.64
C LEU A 80 3.27 16.24 0.72
N ALA A 81 3.01 15.72 -0.48
CA ALA A 81 4.06 15.50 -1.48
C ALA A 81 4.68 16.79 -1.96
N SER A 82 3.86 17.80 -2.25
CA SER A 82 4.31 19.11 -2.69
C SER A 82 5.20 19.76 -1.66
N ASP A 83 4.80 19.74 -0.39
CA ASP A 83 5.59 20.29 0.71
C ASP A 83 6.95 19.58 0.85
N ALA A 84 6.92 18.26 0.82
CA ALA A 84 8.15 17.46 0.94
C ALA A 84 9.09 17.69 -0.24
N ALA A 85 8.57 17.72 -1.45
CA ALA A 85 9.37 17.88 -2.67
C ALA A 85 9.98 19.26 -2.78
N SER A 86 9.24 20.32 -2.41
CA SER A 86 9.70 21.69 -2.49
C SER A 86 10.97 21.94 -1.69
N SER A 87 11.02 21.40 -0.48
CA SER A 87 12.16 21.59 0.42
C SER A 87 13.40 20.84 -0.05
N LEU A 88 13.25 19.84 -0.91
CA LEU A 88 14.32 18.97 -1.38
C LEU A 88 14.75 19.26 -2.82
N GLY A 89 13.98 20.06 -3.55
CA GLY A 89 14.25 20.35 -4.95
C GLY A 89 14.04 19.13 -5.87
N VAL A 90 13.15 18.22 -5.51
CA VAL A 90 12.82 17.05 -6.34
C VAL A 90 11.45 17.22 -6.96
N GLU A 91 11.22 16.55 -8.08
CA GLU A 91 9.90 16.45 -8.68
C GLU A 91 9.13 15.28 -8.05
N TRP A 92 7.82 15.27 -8.20
CA TRP A 92 7.01 14.16 -7.71
C TRP A 92 5.85 13.83 -8.65
N ARG A 93 5.39 12.62 -8.56
CA ARG A 93 4.21 12.11 -9.28
C ARG A 93 3.38 11.29 -8.31
N LEU A 94 2.07 11.34 -8.46
CA LEU A 94 1.13 10.57 -7.64
C LEU A 94 0.58 9.40 -8.46
N ALA A 95 0.81 8.18 -7.99
CA ALA A 95 0.25 6.99 -8.61
C ALA A 95 -1.19 6.77 -8.15
N HIS A 96 -1.97 6.07 -8.93
CA HIS A 96 -3.33 5.68 -8.54
C HIS A 96 -3.27 4.66 -7.40
N PRO A 97 -4.28 4.64 -6.50
CA PRO A 97 -4.34 3.65 -5.44
C PRO A 97 -4.58 2.24 -5.98
N LEU A 98 -4.22 1.25 -5.17
CA LEU A 98 -4.29 -0.17 -5.53
C LEU A 98 -5.69 -0.62 -5.92
N GLY A 99 -6.71 -0.15 -5.18
CA GLY A 99 -8.08 -0.66 -5.30
C GLY A 99 -8.71 -0.48 -6.67
N THR A 100 -8.13 0.37 -7.52
CA THR A 100 -8.63 0.58 -8.88
C THR A 100 -7.97 -0.30 -9.92
N HIS A 101 -6.98 -1.10 -9.53
CA HIS A 101 -6.26 -1.95 -10.48
C HIS A 101 -7.00 -3.25 -10.75
N PRO A 102 -7.20 -3.63 -12.04
CA PRO A 102 -7.94 -4.84 -12.39
C PRO A 102 -7.39 -6.14 -11.78
N GLN A 103 -6.10 -6.22 -11.57
CA GLN A 103 -5.47 -7.41 -10.97
C GLN A 103 -5.92 -7.69 -9.55
N LEU A 104 -6.50 -6.73 -8.85
CA LEU A 104 -7.04 -6.98 -7.51
C LEU A 104 -8.23 -7.94 -7.53
N ALA A 105 -8.97 -8.00 -8.61
CA ALA A 105 -10.01 -9.02 -8.78
C ALA A 105 -9.40 -10.43 -8.74
N ASP A 106 -8.27 -10.61 -9.38
CA ASP A 106 -7.55 -11.89 -9.38
C ASP A 106 -7.03 -12.24 -8.00
N VAL A 107 -6.51 -11.26 -7.27
CA VAL A 107 -6.05 -11.45 -5.89
C VAL A 107 -7.20 -11.87 -4.99
N LEU A 108 -8.35 -11.22 -5.08
CA LEU A 108 -9.54 -11.57 -4.30
C LEU A 108 -10.04 -12.98 -4.63
N PHE A 109 -10.01 -13.34 -5.90
CA PHE A 109 -10.39 -14.68 -6.35
C PHE A 109 -9.49 -15.75 -5.71
N GLU A 110 -8.17 -15.55 -5.74
CA GLU A 110 -7.22 -16.45 -5.10
C GLU A 110 -7.48 -16.58 -3.59
N ARG A 111 -7.66 -15.45 -2.91
CA ARG A 111 -7.92 -15.44 -1.46
C ARG A 111 -9.19 -16.21 -1.09
N ALA A 112 -10.23 -16.07 -1.89
CA ALA A 112 -11.47 -16.80 -1.66
C ALA A 112 -11.28 -18.31 -1.81
N HIS A 113 -10.53 -18.73 -2.81
CA HIS A 113 -10.21 -20.13 -3.03
C HIS A 113 -9.32 -20.70 -1.93
N ASP A 114 -8.34 -19.95 -1.46
CA ASP A 114 -7.50 -20.34 -0.32
C ASP A 114 -8.36 -20.61 0.91
N ALA A 115 -9.29 -19.72 1.21
CA ALA A 115 -10.19 -19.87 2.36
C ALA A 115 -11.05 -21.13 2.28
N LEU A 116 -11.50 -21.48 1.09
CA LEU A 116 -12.29 -22.70 0.87
C LEU A 116 -11.45 -23.97 1.06
N SER A 117 -10.18 -23.91 0.70
CA SER A 117 -9.25 -25.03 0.83
C SER A 117 -8.75 -25.23 2.26
N ASP A 118 -8.61 -24.14 3.02
CA ASP A 118 -8.05 -24.14 4.37
C ASP A 118 -9.06 -24.56 5.44
N LEU A 119 -10.36 -24.47 5.15
CA LEU A 119 -11.38 -24.81 6.11
C LEU A 119 -11.72 -26.30 6.05
N PRO A 120 -11.54 -27.06 7.15
CA PRO A 120 -12.03 -28.42 7.24
C PRO A 120 -13.56 -28.42 7.10
N ALA A 121 -14.11 -29.36 6.32
CA ALA A 121 -15.54 -29.41 6.06
C ALA A 121 -16.39 -29.52 7.33
N SER A 122 -15.84 -30.19 8.37
CA SER A 122 -16.55 -30.40 9.66
C SER A 122 -16.58 -29.17 10.55
N ASP A 123 -15.69 -28.22 10.33
CA ASP A 123 -15.52 -27.04 11.19
C ASP A 123 -16.05 -25.76 10.53
N ALA A 124 -16.52 -25.84 9.29
CA ALA A 124 -17.04 -24.69 8.58
C ALA A 124 -18.32 -24.18 9.23
N PRO A 125 -18.35 -22.95 9.77
CA PRO A 125 -19.58 -22.39 10.32
C PRO A 125 -20.61 -22.15 9.21
N ALA A 126 -21.90 -22.19 9.57
CA ALA A 126 -22.98 -21.98 8.62
C ALA A 126 -22.84 -20.66 7.84
N ALA A 127 -22.33 -19.62 8.49
CA ALA A 127 -22.08 -18.32 7.83
C ALA A 127 -20.98 -18.39 6.77
N ALA A 128 -19.98 -19.26 6.94
CA ALA A 128 -18.92 -19.45 5.95
C ALA A 128 -19.42 -20.20 4.71
N GLN A 129 -20.45 -21.00 4.85
CA GLN A 129 -21.06 -21.71 3.72
C GLN A 129 -21.76 -20.74 2.76
N GLY A 130 -22.18 -19.59 3.26
CA GLY A 130 -22.71 -18.53 2.42
C GLY A 130 -21.68 -17.96 1.44
N GLY A 131 -20.39 -18.18 1.70
CA GLY A 131 -19.31 -17.79 0.83
C GLY A 131 -19.27 -18.51 -0.51
N THR A 132 -20.07 -19.56 -0.69
CA THR A 132 -20.18 -20.24 -1.97
C THR A 132 -20.69 -19.32 -3.08
N ALA A 133 -21.35 -18.22 -2.73
CA ALA A 133 -21.77 -17.22 -3.69
C ALA A 133 -20.58 -16.56 -4.39
N VAL A 134 -19.40 -16.55 -3.76
CA VAL A 134 -18.17 -15.98 -4.34
C VAL A 134 -17.71 -16.81 -5.55
N SER A 135 -17.91 -18.12 -5.51
CA SER A 135 -17.47 -18.99 -6.60
C SER A 135 -18.36 -18.92 -7.85
N SER A 136 -19.53 -18.30 -7.76
CA SER A 136 -20.47 -18.18 -8.87
C SER A 136 -20.32 -16.86 -9.63
N SER A 137 -19.49 -15.97 -9.17
CA SER A 137 -19.16 -14.70 -9.85
C SER A 137 -17.87 -14.80 -10.67
#